data_34ad6bc3ca2cf0436e3dc66934f82feb
#
_entry.id   34ad6bc3ca2cf0436e3dc66934f82feb
#
_cell.length_a   1.000
_cell.length_b   1.000
_cell.length_c   1.000
_cell.angle_alpha   90.00
_cell.angle_beta   90.00
_cell.angle_gamma   90.00
#
_symmetry.space_group_name_H-M   'P 1'
#
loop_
_entity.id
_entity.type
_entity.pdbx_description
1 polymer ?
#
loop_
_entity_poly.entity_id
_entity_poly.type
_entity_poly.pdbx_seq_one_letter_code
_entity_poly.pdbx_strand_id
1 'polypeptide(L)'
;MNRNFVKSAIAASLLIAGTIGFSACSSSDEQKSETSAKKVEKQTLTNVSYDPTRELYANYNEVFKKHWKEKTGGEVEITQSHGGSGKQALEVANGLEADVVTLALEFDVNAVRDAGLIENGWVKEFPLNSSPYTSTIVFLVRKGNPKNLKDWGDLVKPGIGIITPNPKTSGGARWNYLAAWAWAEKQYNNDEAKVKDFIKKLFQNVLVLASGARGSTTTFIENGQGDVLLAWENEAFLALKDYPNDYEIVIPSISILAEPSVAIVDKVVDKRGTRELATEYLNYLYSDDGQHIAAKNHYRPSNKAILDQYKEFDQNVNLISIEHFGGWDKAQGTHFSNGGIFDQIYEKK
;
A
#
# COMPACT_ATOMS: atom_id res chain seq x y z
N MET A 1 45.67 -32.67 -10.98
CA MET A 1 46.66 -33.39 -10.10
C MET A 1 46.09 -33.43 -8.70
N ASN A 2 45.89 -34.67 -8.19
CA ASN A 2 45.68 -35.16 -6.81
C ASN A 2 44.52 -34.58 -6.01
N ARG A 3 43.37 -35.27 -5.86
CA ARG A 3 43.05 -36.53 -5.15
C ARG A 3 43.63 -36.58 -3.72
N ASN A 4 42.69 -36.53 -2.72
CA ASN A 4 42.62 -37.67 -1.81
C ASN A 4 41.31 -37.69 -1.01
N PHE A 5 40.67 -38.82 -1.11
CA PHE A 5 39.64 -39.43 -0.30
C PHE A 5 40.18 -39.82 1.08
N VAL A 6 39.38 -39.76 2.13
CA VAL A 6 39.39 -40.76 3.20
C VAL A 6 37.97 -41.07 3.65
N LYS A 7 37.66 -42.34 3.57
CA LYS A 7 36.49 -43.07 4.07
C LYS A 7 36.79 -43.66 5.46
N SER A 8 35.73 -44.11 6.10
CA SER A 8 35.62 -45.21 7.10
C SER A 8 35.30 -44.74 8.52
N ALA A 9 34.54 -45.46 9.37
CA ALA A 9 33.63 -46.62 9.29
C ALA A 9 32.89 -46.74 10.64
N ILE A 10 31.67 -47.16 10.63
CA ILE A 10 30.94 -48.25 11.31
C ILE A 10 31.50 -48.80 12.65
N ALA A 11 30.62 -48.87 13.69
CA ALA A 11 30.38 -50.00 14.60
C ALA A 11 29.27 -49.59 15.59
N ALA A 12 28.10 -50.10 15.69
CA ALA A 12 27.52 -51.44 15.92
C ALA A 12 27.56 -51.88 17.41
N SER A 13 26.35 -52.03 17.93
CA SER A 13 25.87 -53.04 18.89
C SER A 13 26.16 -52.87 20.39
N LEU A 14 25.09 -52.86 21.24
CA LEU A 14 24.72 -54.06 22.02
C LEU A 14 23.45 -53.81 22.87
N LEU A 15 22.56 -54.75 22.78
CA LEU A 15 21.39 -54.97 23.66
C LEU A 15 21.83 -55.40 25.08
N ILE A 16 21.09 -54.96 26.09
CA ILE A 16 20.91 -55.74 27.31
C ILE A 16 19.44 -55.63 27.77
N ALA A 17 18.80 -56.77 27.84
CA ALA A 17 17.46 -57.01 28.41
C ALA A 17 17.65 -57.48 29.88
N GLY A 18 16.67 -57.18 30.75
CA GLY A 18 16.61 -57.69 32.13
C GLY A 18 15.54 -57.00 32.94
N THR A 19 14.43 -57.56 32.97
CA THR A 19 13.60 -58.39 33.87
C THR A 19 12.87 -57.60 34.97
N ILE A 20 11.58 -57.58 34.83
CA ILE A 20 10.40 -57.86 35.72
C ILE A 20 10.61 -57.65 37.23
N GLY A 21 9.76 -56.77 37.78
CA GLY A 21 9.42 -56.70 39.16
C GLY A 21 8.01 -56.15 39.37
N PHE A 22 7.03 -57.05 39.51
CA PHE A 22 5.67 -56.73 40.00
C PHE A 22 5.70 -56.39 41.48
N SER A 23 5.09 -55.26 41.86
CA SER A 23 4.44 -55.12 43.17
C SER A 23 3.28 -54.17 43.06
N ALA A 24 2.13 -54.74 43.32
CA ALA A 24 0.88 -54.01 43.52
C ALA A 24 0.81 -53.45 44.96
N CYS A 25 0.28 -52.24 45.11
CA CYS A 25 -0.85 -51.96 46.02
C CYS A 25 -1.12 -50.45 46.17
N SER A 26 -2.37 -50.12 45.94
CA SER A 26 -3.23 -49.26 46.72
C SER A 26 -3.22 -47.74 46.52
N SER A 27 -4.28 -47.31 45.80
CA SER A 27 -5.24 -46.21 46.03
C SER A 27 -4.73 -44.91 46.62
N SER A 28 -4.79 -43.86 45.78
CA SER A 28 -5.61 -42.65 46.08
C SER A 28 -5.78 -41.82 44.80
N ASP A 29 -7.03 -41.57 44.43
CA ASP A 29 -7.46 -40.68 43.35
C ASP A 29 -6.99 -39.26 43.65
N GLU A 30 -5.99 -38.79 42.92
CA GLU A 30 -5.80 -37.37 42.63
C GLU A 30 -5.93 -37.20 41.12
N GLN A 31 -7.12 -36.83 40.65
CA GLN A 31 -7.37 -36.27 39.35
C GLN A 31 -6.53 -34.99 39.22
N LYS A 32 -5.29 -35.10 38.75
CA LYS A 32 -4.59 -33.99 38.14
C LYS A 32 -5.27 -33.73 36.82
N SER A 33 -6.12 -32.72 36.81
CA SER A 33 -6.54 -32.03 35.60
C SER A 33 -5.27 -31.48 34.95
N GLU A 34 -4.72 -32.25 34.04
CA GLU A 34 -3.78 -31.71 33.04
C GLU A 34 -4.56 -30.76 32.17
N THR A 35 -4.60 -29.49 32.54
CA THR A 35 -4.89 -28.39 31.64
C THR A 35 -3.75 -28.44 30.61
N SER A 36 -3.98 -29.13 29.50
CA SER A 36 -3.07 -29.05 28.38
C SER A 36 -3.06 -27.58 27.94
N ALA A 37 -2.05 -26.84 28.31
CA ALA A 37 -1.76 -25.54 27.75
C ALA A 37 -1.69 -25.78 26.23
N LYS A 38 -2.72 -25.38 25.50
CA LYS A 38 -2.71 -25.33 24.03
C LYS A 38 -1.45 -24.55 23.68
N LYS A 39 -0.47 -25.21 23.07
CA LYS A 39 0.71 -24.58 22.52
C LYS A 39 0.19 -23.54 21.54
N VAL A 40 0.26 -22.27 21.90
CA VAL A 40 -0.18 -21.19 21.06
C VAL A 40 0.73 -21.18 19.83
N GLU A 41 0.20 -21.63 18.71
CA GLU A 41 0.95 -21.72 17.46
C GLU A 41 1.17 -20.31 16.94
N LYS A 42 2.41 -19.92 16.72
CA LYS A 42 2.76 -18.63 16.15
C LYS A 42 2.31 -18.60 14.68
N GLN A 43 1.34 -17.76 14.38
CA GLN A 43 0.85 -17.57 13.03
C GLN A 43 1.71 -16.57 12.26
N THR A 44 1.68 -16.63 10.94
CA THR A 44 2.35 -15.65 10.07
C THR A 44 1.33 -15.06 9.10
N LEU A 45 1.44 -13.76 8.84
CA LEU A 45 0.65 -13.03 7.86
C LEU A 45 1.57 -12.26 6.93
N THR A 46 1.32 -12.33 5.63
CA THR A 46 2.04 -11.54 4.62
C THR A 46 1.10 -10.49 4.04
N ASN A 47 1.45 -9.21 4.19
CA ASN A 47 0.79 -8.09 3.56
C ASN A 47 1.63 -7.55 2.40
N VAL A 48 1.08 -7.55 1.20
CA VAL A 48 1.70 -6.94 0.02
C VAL A 48 1.04 -5.59 -0.25
N SER A 49 1.83 -4.52 -0.15
CA SER A 49 1.35 -3.14 -0.14
C SER A 49 2.07 -2.25 -1.15
N TYR A 50 1.63 -1.01 -1.28
CA TYR A 50 2.27 -0.01 -2.14
C TYR A 50 3.18 0.93 -1.33
N ASP A 51 4.09 1.63 -2.03
CA ASP A 51 5.19 2.36 -1.41
C ASP A 51 4.81 3.36 -0.29
N PRO A 52 3.82 4.24 -0.45
CA PRO A 52 3.49 5.25 0.56
C PRO A 52 3.04 4.72 1.93
N THR A 53 2.66 3.45 2.04
CA THR A 53 2.14 2.85 3.28
C THR A 53 3.19 2.24 4.20
N ARG A 54 4.48 2.37 3.90
CA ARG A 54 5.56 1.72 4.69
C ARG A 54 5.47 2.07 6.17
N GLU A 55 5.41 3.34 6.48
CA GLU A 55 5.37 3.86 7.85
C GLU A 55 4.05 3.51 8.52
N LEU A 56 2.93 3.62 7.77
CA LEU A 56 1.61 3.24 8.25
C LEU A 56 1.61 1.77 8.73
N TYR A 57 2.00 0.84 7.87
CA TYR A 57 1.95 -0.58 8.26
C TYR A 57 3.03 -0.98 9.25
N ALA A 58 4.19 -0.31 9.30
CA ALA A 58 5.15 -0.51 10.38
C ALA A 58 4.52 -0.21 11.74
N ASN A 59 3.83 0.93 11.88
CA ASN A 59 3.16 1.32 13.12
C ASN A 59 1.91 0.47 13.39
N TYR A 60 1.11 0.20 12.35
CA TYR A 60 -0.11 -0.59 12.44
C TYR A 60 0.16 -2.01 12.93
N ASN A 61 1.17 -2.67 12.40
CA ASN A 61 1.51 -4.04 12.75
C ASN A 61 1.85 -4.21 14.22
N GLU A 62 2.52 -3.24 14.84
CA GLU A 62 2.87 -3.31 16.26
C GLU A 62 1.61 -3.23 17.16
N VAL A 63 0.62 -2.44 16.75
CA VAL A 63 -0.65 -2.35 17.49
C VAL A 63 -1.52 -3.57 17.21
N PHE A 64 -1.58 -4.01 15.96
CA PHE A 64 -2.35 -5.21 15.59
C PHE A 64 -1.83 -6.48 16.29
N LYS A 65 -0.52 -6.68 16.41
CA LYS A 65 0.06 -7.82 17.16
C LYS A 65 -0.45 -7.87 18.61
N LYS A 66 -0.57 -6.71 19.28
CA LYS A 66 -1.11 -6.62 20.63
C LYS A 66 -2.60 -6.96 20.65
N HIS A 67 -3.38 -6.35 19.77
CA HIS A 67 -4.79 -6.64 19.59
C HIS A 67 -5.04 -8.14 19.35
N TRP A 68 -4.30 -8.76 18.42
CA TRP A 68 -4.43 -10.18 18.12
C TRP A 68 -4.14 -11.06 19.34
N LYS A 69 -3.07 -10.73 20.08
CA LYS A 69 -2.72 -11.45 21.31
C LYS A 69 -3.78 -11.30 22.40
N GLU A 70 -4.33 -10.11 22.59
CA GLU A 70 -5.41 -9.86 23.55
C GLU A 70 -6.70 -10.60 23.17
N LYS A 71 -7.04 -10.61 21.88
CA LYS A 71 -8.25 -11.26 21.35
C LYS A 71 -8.19 -12.79 21.38
N THR A 72 -7.04 -13.38 21.05
CA THR A 72 -6.93 -14.82 20.80
C THR A 72 -5.97 -15.55 21.75
N GLY A 73 -5.13 -14.84 22.46
CA GLY A 73 -3.98 -15.38 23.19
C GLY A 73 -2.82 -15.78 22.29
N GLY A 74 -2.98 -15.70 20.94
CA GLY A 74 -2.01 -16.10 19.93
C GLY A 74 -0.97 -15.03 19.63
N GLU A 75 0.16 -15.44 19.06
CA GLU A 75 1.17 -14.54 18.54
C GLU A 75 1.18 -14.56 17.01
N VAL A 76 1.41 -13.40 16.38
CA VAL A 76 1.52 -13.28 14.93
C VAL A 76 2.82 -12.59 14.53
N GLU A 77 3.44 -13.12 13.48
CA GLU A 77 4.52 -12.45 12.75
C GLU A 77 3.97 -11.91 11.44
N ILE A 78 4.25 -10.63 11.16
CA ILE A 78 3.72 -9.97 9.97
C ILE A 78 4.87 -9.58 9.07
N THR A 79 4.86 -10.12 7.85
CA THR A 79 5.81 -9.78 6.79
C THR A 79 5.19 -8.73 5.86
N GLN A 80 5.99 -7.77 5.45
CA GLN A 80 5.57 -6.68 4.56
C GLN A 80 6.38 -6.69 3.26
N SER A 81 5.69 -6.48 2.14
CA SER A 81 6.31 -6.13 0.86
C SER A 81 5.79 -4.79 0.38
N HIS A 82 6.67 -3.91 -0.08
CA HIS A 82 6.31 -2.58 -0.57
C HIS A 82 6.96 -2.29 -1.92
N GLY A 83 6.21 -1.66 -2.82
CA GLY A 83 6.66 -1.28 -4.14
C GLY A 83 5.61 -0.48 -4.90
N GLY A 84 5.81 -0.26 -6.19
CA GLY A 84 4.76 0.31 -7.04
C GLY A 84 3.53 -0.62 -7.05
N SER A 85 2.34 -0.09 -6.81
CA SER A 85 1.11 -0.86 -6.59
C SER A 85 0.82 -1.87 -7.71
N GLY A 86 0.86 -1.43 -8.97
CA GLY A 86 0.66 -2.34 -10.11
C GLY A 86 1.74 -3.43 -10.22
N LYS A 87 2.99 -3.12 -9.84
CA LYS A 87 4.07 -4.11 -9.76
C LYS A 87 3.78 -5.14 -8.67
N GLN A 88 3.38 -4.70 -7.48
CA GLN A 88 3.03 -5.57 -6.36
C GLN A 88 1.85 -6.49 -6.72
N ALA A 89 0.81 -5.96 -7.38
CA ALA A 89 -0.30 -6.77 -7.87
C ALA A 89 0.15 -7.89 -8.81
N LEU A 90 1.03 -7.56 -9.77
CA LEU A 90 1.58 -8.55 -10.70
C LEU A 90 2.46 -9.59 -10.00
N GLU A 91 3.22 -9.24 -8.99
CA GLU A 91 4.02 -10.19 -8.22
C GLU A 91 3.13 -11.20 -7.48
N VAL A 92 2.01 -10.76 -6.90
CA VAL A 92 1.02 -11.66 -6.27
C VAL A 92 0.33 -12.52 -7.32
N ALA A 93 -0.12 -11.93 -8.44
CA ALA A 93 -0.73 -12.67 -9.55
C ALA A 93 0.21 -13.74 -10.14
N ASN A 94 1.52 -13.54 -10.07
CA ASN A 94 2.55 -14.46 -10.53
C ASN A 94 3.10 -15.40 -9.45
N GLY A 95 2.49 -15.45 -8.26
CA GLY A 95 2.78 -16.46 -7.25
C GLY A 95 3.49 -15.99 -5.98
N LEU A 96 3.63 -14.69 -5.75
CA LEU A 96 4.02 -14.19 -4.43
C LEU A 96 2.87 -14.45 -3.45
N GLU A 97 3.08 -15.34 -2.49
CA GLU A 97 2.05 -15.74 -1.52
C GLU A 97 1.81 -14.61 -0.49
N ALA A 98 0.78 -13.82 -0.72
CA ALA A 98 0.28 -12.81 0.19
C ALA A 98 -1.03 -13.28 0.83
N ASP A 99 -1.21 -13.07 2.13
CA ASP A 99 -2.50 -13.29 2.81
C ASP A 99 -3.47 -12.16 2.50
N VAL A 100 -2.95 -10.94 2.47
CA VAL A 100 -3.72 -9.73 2.14
C VAL A 100 -2.93 -8.86 1.18
N VAL A 101 -3.66 -8.12 0.36
CA VAL A 101 -3.14 -7.02 -0.45
C VAL A 101 -3.75 -5.70 0.02
N THR A 102 -2.91 -4.66 0.10
CA THR A 102 -3.32 -3.32 0.49
C THR A 102 -2.71 -2.34 -0.53
N LEU A 103 -3.43 -2.16 -1.64
CA LEU A 103 -2.90 -1.53 -2.86
C LEU A 103 -3.46 -0.11 -3.05
N ALA A 104 -2.83 0.65 -3.95
CA ALA A 104 -3.17 2.05 -4.15
C ALA A 104 -4.55 2.28 -4.79
N LEU A 105 -5.14 1.27 -5.43
CA LEU A 105 -6.38 1.41 -6.18
C LEU A 105 -7.02 0.06 -6.52
N GLU A 106 -8.32 0.06 -6.72
CA GLU A 106 -9.16 -1.10 -7.01
C GLU A 106 -8.68 -1.90 -8.23
N PHE A 107 -8.27 -1.23 -9.31
CA PHE A 107 -7.82 -1.91 -10.53
C PHE A 107 -6.61 -2.82 -10.28
N ASP A 108 -5.70 -2.43 -9.40
CA ASP A 108 -4.53 -3.26 -9.07
C ASP A 108 -4.95 -4.50 -8.26
N VAL A 109 -5.96 -4.38 -7.38
CA VAL A 109 -6.56 -5.55 -6.69
C VAL A 109 -7.31 -6.44 -7.69
N ASN A 110 -8.03 -5.83 -8.64
CA ASN A 110 -8.72 -6.57 -9.71
C ASN A 110 -7.75 -7.41 -10.54
N ALA A 111 -6.51 -6.98 -10.76
CA ALA A 111 -5.50 -7.80 -11.44
C ALA A 111 -5.18 -9.10 -10.67
N VAL A 112 -5.19 -9.08 -9.35
CA VAL A 112 -5.02 -10.27 -8.50
C VAL A 112 -6.27 -11.16 -8.53
N ARG A 113 -7.46 -10.55 -8.52
CA ARG A 113 -8.74 -11.26 -8.72
C ARG A 113 -8.79 -11.97 -10.09
N ASP A 114 -8.39 -11.28 -11.15
CA ASP A 114 -8.42 -11.82 -12.51
C ASP A 114 -7.44 -12.99 -12.71
N ALA A 115 -6.39 -13.06 -11.88
CA ALA A 115 -5.53 -14.23 -11.73
C ALA A 115 -6.19 -15.39 -10.96
N GLY A 116 -7.44 -15.23 -10.49
CA GLY A 116 -8.20 -16.25 -9.77
C GLY A 116 -7.80 -16.43 -8.30
N LEU A 117 -7.11 -15.45 -7.70
CA LEU A 117 -6.61 -15.54 -6.34
C LEU A 117 -7.53 -14.86 -5.31
N ILE A 118 -8.34 -13.90 -5.73
CA ILE A 118 -9.31 -13.16 -4.92
C ILE A 118 -10.71 -13.46 -5.47
N GLU A 119 -11.70 -13.57 -4.61
CA GLU A 119 -13.09 -13.83 -5.01
C GLU A 119 -13.75 -12.60 -5.63
N ASN A 120 -14.76 -12.88 -6.50
CA ASN A 120 -15.59 -11.81 -7.03
C ASN A 120 -16.38 -11.13 -5.90
N GLY A 121 -16.50 -9.79 -5.96
CA GLY A 121 -17.25 -9.04 -4.95
C GLY A 121 -16.42 -8.58 -3.76
N TRP A 122 -15.11 -8.80 -3.75
CA TRP A 122 -14.17 -8.37 -2.72
C TRP A 122 -14.32 -6.88 -2.33
N VAL A 123 -14.70 -6.01 -3.28
CA VAL A 123 -14.94 -4.58 -3.03
C VAL A 123 -15.96 -4.34 -1.92
N LYS A 124 -16.93 -5.27 -1.74
CA LYS A 124 -17.99 -5.17 -0.72
C LYS A 124 -17.70 -5.99 0.53
N GLU A 125 -16.55 -6.63 0.61
CA GLU A 125 -16.20 -7.49 1.74
C GLU A 125 -15.93 -6.67 3.01
N PHE A 126 -15.35 -5.50 2.86
CA PHE A 126 -15.09 -4.54 3.94
C PHE A 126 -15.85 -3.23 3.73
N PRO A 127 -16.05 -2.42 4.79
CA PRO A 127 -16.75 -1.14 4.69
C PRO A 127 -16.12 -0.19 3.65
N LEU A 128 -16.92 0.76 3.15
CA LEU A 128 -16.48 1.83 2.26
C LEU A 128 -15.78 1.32 0.99
N ASN A 129 -16.36 0.28 0.37
CA ASN A 129 -15.79 -0.38 -0.80
C ASN A 129 -14.36 -0.89 -0.55
N SER A 130 -14.12 -1.47 0.62
CA SER A 130 -12.80 -1.99 1.05
C SER A 130 -11.70 -0.93 1.02
N SER A 131 -12.04 0.33 1.35
CA SER A 131 -11.10 1.46 1.46
C SER A 131 -11.10 2.04 2.87
N PRO A 132 -10.20 1.61 3.77
CA PRO A 132 -10.23 1.96 5.18
C PRO A 132 -9.79 3.40 5.47
N TYR A 133 -9.08 4.03 4.60
CA TYR A 133 -8.57 5.40 4.68
C TYR A 133 -8.42 5.98 3.28
N THR A 134 -8.28 7.29 3.18
CA THR A 134 -8.11 8.00 1.91
C THR A 134 -6.87 8.90 1.94
N SER A 135 -6.54 9.45 0.79
CA SER A 135 -5.51 10.47 0.63
C SER A 135 -5.89 11.39 -0.54
N THR A 136 -5.02 12.31 -0.85
CA THR A 136 -5.17 13.18 -2.03
C THR A 136 -3.79 13.51 -2.60
N ILE A 137 -3.77 14.20 -3.74
CA ILE A 137 -2.55 14.63 -4.40
C ILE A 137 -2.30 16.10 -4.09
N VAL A 138 -1.08 16.40 -3.69
CA VAL A 138 -0.59 17.74 -3.40
C VAL A 138 0.72 17.99 -4.14
N PHE A 139 1.18 19.23 -4.16
CA PHE A 139 2.50 19.59 -4.66
C PHE A 139 3.44 19.81 -3.49
N LEU A 140 4.54 19.05 -3.45
CA LEU A 140 5.65 19.36 -2.55
C LEU A 140 6.63 20.23 -3.33
N VAL A 141 6.90 21.43 -2.81
CA VAL A 141 7.78 22.41 -3.45
C VAL A 141 8.92 22.80 -2.51
N ARG A 142 9.97 23.39 -3.07
CA ARG A 142 11.09 23.93 -2.28
C ARG A 142 10.59 25.07 -1.37
N LYS A 143 11.21 25.26 -0.21
CA LYS A 143 10.83 26.28 0.77
C LYS A 143 10.79 27.66 0.15
N GLY A 144 9.73 28.42 0.46
CA GLY A 144 9.47 29.74 -0.10
C GLY A 144 8.94 29.71 -1.54
N ASN A 145 8.65 28.50 -2.07
CA ASN A 145 8.05 28.31 -3.40
C ASN A 145 8.67 29.22 -4.50
N PRO A 146 9.98 29.09 -4.79
CA PRO A 146 10.71 30.05 -5.63
C PRO A 146 10.17 30.16 -7.06
N LYS A 147 9.41 29.16 -7.51
CA LYS A 147 8.73 29.15 -8.82
C LYS A 147 7.30 29.68 -8.76
N ASN A 148 6.80 30.06 -7.57
CA ASN A 148 5.44 30.56 -7.35
C ASN A 148 4.37 29.65 -7.95
N LEU A 149 4.51 28.34 -7.71
CA LEU A 149 3.58 27.29 -8.15
C LEU A 149 2.35 27.28 -7.23
N LYS A 150 1.17 27.52 -7.76
CA LYS A 150 -0.07 27.61 -6.99
C LYS A 150 -1.09 26.56 -7.40
N ASP A 151 -1.08 26.18 -8.67
CA ASP A 151 -2.07 25.27 -9.23
C ASP A 151 -1.50 24.53 -10.44
N TRP A 152 -2.22 23.54 -10.94
CA TRP A 152 -1.85 22.70 -12.07
C TRP A 152 -1.42 23.48 -13.30
N GLY A 153 -2.06 24.61 -13.60
CA GLY A 153 -1.71 25.49 -14.72
C GLY A 153 -0.29 26.05 -14.67
N ASP A 154 0.29 26.15 -13.48
CA ASP A 154 1.68 26.62 -13.33
C ASP A 154 2.69 25.55 -13.75
N LEU A 155 2.30 24.28 -13.69
CA LEU A 155 3.19 23.14 -13.95
C LEU A 155 3.56 23.00 -15.43
N VAL A 156 2.78 23.60 -16.34
CA VAL A 156 3.05 23.57 -17.80
C VAL A 156 3.85 24.78 -18.28
N LYS A 157 4.26 25.67 -17.39
CA LYS A 157 5.12 26.81 -17.73
C LYS A 157 6.52 26.35 -18.12
N PRO A 158 7.19 27.04 -19.06
CA PRO A 158 8.57 26.71 -19.42
C PRO A 158 9.51 26.80 -18.20
N GLY A 159 10.45 25.85 -18.12
CA GLY A 159 11.47 25.84 -17.08
C GLY A 159 11.01 25.37 -15.71
N ILE A 160 9.84 24.70 -15.63
CA ILE A 160 9.39 23.97 -14.44
C ILE A 160 9.82 22.52 -14.59
N GLY A 161 10.55 22.01 -13.60
CA GLY A 161 10.94 20.61 -13.50
C GLY A 161 10.00 19.84 -12.58
N ILE A 162 9.26 18.86 -13.11
CA ILE A 162 8.30 18.04 -12.38
C ILE A 162 8.93 16.67 -12.09
N ILE A 163 8.73 16.17 -10.87
CA ILE A 163 9.00 14.79 -10.49
C ILE A 163 7.67 14.11 -10.18
N THR A 164 7.45 12.94 -10.76
CA THR A 164 6.27 12.10 -10.53
C THR A 164 6.58 10.65 -10.87
N PRO A 165 5.94 9.64 -10.26
CA PRO A 165 6.12 8.27 -10.67
C PRO A 165 5.43 7.96 -12.00
N ASN A 166 5.76 6.80 -12.58
CA ASN A 166 5.23 6.35 -13.87
C ASN A 166 3.84 5.71 -13.72
N PRO A 167 2.80 6.19 -14.41
CA PRO A 167 1.45 5.61 -14.36
C PRO A 167 1.37 4.15 -14.84
N LYS A 168 2.35 3.67 -15.60
CA LYS A 168 2.39 2.27 -16.04
C LYS A 168 2.79 1.29 -14.92
N THR A 169 3.47 1.76 -13.88
CA THR A 169 4.00 0.91 -12.80
C THR A 169 3.50 1.28 -11.41
N SER A 170 3.05 2.52 -11.23
CA SER A 170 2.65 3.09 -9.95
C SER A 170 1.18 3.46 -9.95
N GLY A 171 0.40 2.87 -9.04
CA GLY A 171 -0.98 3.28 -8.79
C GLY A 171 -1.07 4.73 -8.32
N GLY A 172 -0.12 5.17 -7.49
CA GLY A 172 -0.02 6.56 -7.06
C GLY A 172 0.10 7.55 -8.21
N ALA A 173 0.85 7.20 -9.25
CA ALA A 173 0.99 8.02 -10.44
C ALA A 173 -0.30 8.12 -11.27
N ARG A 174 -1.14 7.09 -11.24
CA ARG A 174 -2.46 7.15 -11.92
C ARG A 174 -3.35 8.18 -11.24
N TRP A 175 -3.34 8.25 -9.92
CA TRP A 175 -4.04 9.28 -9.17
C TRP A 175 -3.50 10.69 -9.48
N ASN A 176 -2.16 10.86 -9.55
CA ASN A 176 -1.55 12.14 -9.94
C ASN A 176 -2.03 12.60 -11.32
N TYR A 177 -2.03 11.70 -12.30
CA TYR A 177 -2.47 11.96 -13.66
C TYR A 177 -3.96 12.33 -13.71
N LEU A 178 -4.83 11.56 -13.04
CA LEU A 178 -6.28 11.80 -13.05
C LEU A 178 -6.64 13.11 -12.33
N ALA A 179 -5.91 13.50 -11.28
CA ALA A 179 -6.09 14.80 -10.64
C ALA A 179 -5.79 15.96 -11.60
N ALA A 180 -4.67 15.87 -12.34
CA ALA A 180 -4.31 16.85 -13.36
C ALA A 180 -5.32 16.89 -14.51
N TRP A 181 -5.83 15.73 -14.92
CA TRP A 181 -6.85 15.59 -15.96
C TRP A 181 -8.16 16.27 -15.53
N ALA A 182 -8.68 15.99 -14.33
CA ALA A 182 -9.91 16.57 -13.82
C ALA A 182 -9.84 18.11 -13.72
N TRP A 183 -8.69 18.63 -13.29
CA TRP A 183 -8.47 20.07 -13.30
C TRP A 183 -8.53 20.64 -14.73
N ALA A 184 -7.88 19.99 -15.69
CA ALA A 184 -7.85 20.42 -17.08
C ALA A 184 -9.25 20.37 -17.72
N GLU A 185 -10.05 19.33 -17.46
CA GLU A 185 -11.45 19.26 -17.91
C GLU A 185 -12.26 20.48 -17.46
N LYS A 186 -12.14 20.84 -16.19
CA LYS A 186 -12.82 22.02 -15.67
C LYS A 186 -12.29 23.31 -16.30
N GLN A 187 -10.97 23.44 -16.45
CA GLN A 187 -10.32 24.62 -17.02
C GLN A 187 -10.68 24.84 -18.48
N TYR A 188 -10.85 23.76 -19.24
CA TYR A 188 -11.08 23.80 -20.69
C TYR A 188 -12.51 23.40 -21.09
N ASN A 189 -13.47 23.39 -20.14
CA ASN A 189 -14.88 23.06 -20.38
C ASN A 189 -15.05 21.71 -21.10
N ASN A 190 -14.30 20.69 -20.67
CA ASN A 190 -14.29 19.33 -21.24
C ASN A 190 -13.88 19.26 -22.74
N ASP A 191 -13.15 20.25 -23.24
CA ASP A 191 -12.52 20.16 -24.57
C ASP A 191 -11.36 19.15 -24.54
N GLU A 192 -11.64 17.93 -24.97
CA GLU A 192 -10.71 16.79 -24.88
C GLU A 192 -9.37 17.10 -25.54
N ALA A 193 -9.35 17.82 -26.69
CA ALA A 193 -8.11 18.14 -27.38
C ALA A 193 -7.22 19.07 -26.53
N LYS A 194 -7.82 20.06 -25.86
CA LYS A 194 -7.10 20.97 -24.97
C LYS A 194 -6.66 20.27 -23.68
N VAL A 195 -7.47 19.36 -23.14
CA VAL A 195 -7.11 18.54 -21.98
C VAL A 195 -5.90 17.68 -22.31
N LYS A 196 -5.90 16.96 -23.43
CA LYS A 196 -4.77 16.15 -23.88
C LYS A 196 -3.51 17.00 -24.11
N ASP A 197 -3.63 18.17 -24.71
CA ASP A 197 -2.49 19.08 -24.94
C ASP A 197 -1.91 19.58 -23.60
N PHE A 198 -2.76 19.91 -22.63
CA PHE A 198 -2.33 20.28 -21.28
C PHE A 198 -1.54 19.15 -20.62
N ILE A 199 -2.07 17.93 -20.62
CA ILE A 199 -1.40 16.78 -20.00
C ILE A 199 -0.09 16.46 -20.74
N LYS A 200 -0.07 16.56 -22.07
CA LYS A 200 1.17 16.42 -22.86
C LYS A 200 2.23 17.44 -22.41
N LYS A 201 1.86 18.71 -22.26
CA LYS A 201 2.77 19.77 -21.77
C LYS A 201 3.25 19.50 -20.35
N LEU A 202 2.37 19.03 -19.45
CA LEU A 202 2.74 18.66 -18.11
C LEU A 202 3.82 17.55 -18.12
N PHE A 203 3.61 16.49 -18.90
CA PHE A 203 4.59 15.40 -19.01
C PHE A 203 5.86 15.77 -19.78
N GLN A 204 5.83 16.79 -20.63
CA GLN A 204 7.04 17.36 -21.23
C GLN A 204 7.96 18.02 -20.18
N ASN A 205 7.38 18.54 -19.09
CA ASN A 205 8.12 19.12 -17.97
C ASN A 205 8.56 18.07 -16.93
N VAL A 206 8.14 16.81 -17.05
CA VAL A 206 8.58 15.73 -16.18
C VAL A 206 10.03 15.38 -16.47
N LEU A 207 10.88 15.50 -15.47
CA LEU A 207 12.31 15.19 -15.55
C LEU A 207 12.58 13.71 -15.35
N VAL A 208 11.87 13.09 -14.39
CA VAL A 208 12.06 11.68 -14.04
C VAL A 208 10.69 11.05 -13.78
N LEU A 209 10.47 9.89 -14.38
CA LEU A 209 9.37 8.96 -14.07
C LEU A 209 9.94 7.78 -13.28
N ALA A 210 9.86 7.85 -11.94
CA ALA A 210 10.29 6.76 -11.08
C ALA A 210 9.31 5.58 -11.12
N SER A 211 9.74 4.38 -10.74
CA SER A 211 8.90 3.18 -10.75
C SER A 211 7.77 3.20 -9.72
N GLY A 212 7.89 3.99 -8.64
CA GLY A 212 6.94 4.14 -7.56
C GLY A 212 7.06 5.50 -6.86
N ALA A 213 6.14 5.79 -5.95
CA ALA A 213 6.07 7.08 -5.25
C ALA A 213 7.34 7.35 -4.44
N ARG A 214 7.83 6.37 -3.67
CA ARG A 214 9.04 6.53 -2.86
C ARG A 214 10.28 6.88 -3.73
N GLY A 215 10.42 6.27 -4.91
CA GLY A 215 11.50 6.61 -5.85
C GLY A 215 11.42 8.05 -6.34
N SER A 216 10.20 8.59 -6.51
CA SER A 216 10.01 10.01 -6.84
C SER A 216 10.36 10.93 -5.69
N THR A 217 9.97 10.56 -4.46
CA THR A 217 10.33 11.29 -3.24
C THR A 217 11.85 11.36 -3.07
N THR A 218 12.55 10.22 -3.19
CA THR A 218 14.02 10.16 -3.15
C THR A 218 14.64 11.05 -4.25
N THR A 219 14.14 10.99 -5.48
CA THR A 219 14.63 11.83 -6.58
C THR A 219 14.49 13.31 -6.26
N PHE A 220 13.36 13.74 -5.72
CA PHE A 220 13.10 15.13 -5.39
C PHE A 220 13.87 15.58 -4.16
N ILE A 221 13.83 14.82 -3.06
CA ILE A 221 14.38 15.20 -1.76
C ILE A 221 15.89 14.95 -1.71
N GLU A 222 16.33 13.72 -1.90
CA GLU A 222 17.72 13.32 -1.67
C GLU A 222 18.63 13.71 -2.85
N ASN A 223 18.13 13.54 -4.09
CA ASN A 223 18.92 13.90 -5.29
C ASN A 223 18.75 15.38 -5.69
N GLY A 224 17.86 16.13 -5.02
CA GLY A 224 17.65 17.55 -5.26
C GLY A 224 17.08 17.93 -6.63
N GLN A 225 16.51 16.97 -7.38
CA GLN A 225 16.01 17.20 -8.73
C GLN A 225 14.60 17.79 -8.74
N GLY A 226 14.31 18.62 -9.74
CA GLY A 226 13.00 19.20 -9.99
C GLY A 226 12.63 20.37 -9.05
N ASP A 227 11.60 21.08 -9.46
CA ASP A 227 11.03 22.23 -8.74
C ASP A 227 9.81 21.82 -7.91
N VAL A 228 9.12 20.75 -8.34
CA VAL A 228 7.90 20.23 -7.73
C VAL A 228 7.83 18.71 -7.83
N LEU A 229 7.39 18.09 -6.74
CA LEU A 229 6.99 16.69 -6.69
C LEU A 229 5.46 16.61 -6.63
N LEU A 230 4.85 15.90 -7.58
CA LEU A 230 3.45 15.49 -7.45
C LEU A 230 3.40 14.33 -6.46
N ALA A 231 2.94 14.61 -5.25
CA ALA A 231 3.02 13.69 -4.12
C ALA A 231 1.63 13.31 -3.61
N TRP A 232 1.55 12.13 -3.03
CA TRP A 232 0.50 11.82 -2.09
C TRP A 232 0.66 12.70 -0.84
N GLU A 233 -0.45 13.12 -0.27
CA GLU A 233 -0.47 14.02 0.88
C GLU A 233 0.36 13.48 2.06
N ASN A 234 0.26 12.18 2.36
CA ASN A 234 1.07 11.55 3.41
C ASN A 234 2.58 11.59 3.14
N GLU A 235 3.03 11.40 1.90
CA GLU A 235 4.45 11.51 1.53
C GLU A 235 4.94 12.95 1.70
N ALA A 236 4.10 13.93 1.37
CA ALA A 236 4.45 15.34 1.55
C ALA A 236 4.58 15.71 3.03
N PHE A 237 3.67 15.24 3.89
CA PHE A 237 3.77 15.46 5.33
C PHE A 237 4.98 14.76 5.96
N LEU A 238 5.31 13.54 5.52
CA LEU A 238 6.55 12.86 5.96
C LEU A 238 7.78 13.67 5.56
N ALA A 239 7.81 14.22 4.34
CA ALA A 239 8.91 15.09 3.92
C ALA A 239 9.04 16.35 4.79
N LEU A 240 7.92 16.99 5.16
CA LEU A 240 7.96 18.15 6.07
C LEU A 240 8.39 17.78 7.49
N LYS A 241 8.05 16.58 7.96
CA LYS A 241 8.50 16.08 9.27
C LYS A 241 10.00 15.86 9.30
N ASP A 242 10.56 15.27 8.25
CA ASP A 242 11.98 14.93 8.17
C ASP A 242 12.86 16.16 7.78
N TYR A 243 12.29 17.07 6.98
CA TYR A 243 12.96 18.26 6.44
C TYR A 243 12.10 19.54 6.63
N PRO A 244 11.85 19.99 7.87
CA PRO A 244 10.82 21.01 8.17
C PRO A 244 11.13 22.40 7.60
N ASN A 245 12.38 22.66 7.21
CA ASN A 245 12.82 23.96 6.70
C ASN A 245 13.10 23.99 5.19
N ASP A 246 12.96 22.84 4.50
CA ASP A 246 13.44 22.72 3.12
C ASP A 246 12.31 22.68 2.10
N TYR A 247 11.09 22.36 2.56
CA TYR A 247 9.92 22.15 1.68
C TYR A 247 8.68 22.82 2.24
N GLU A 248 7.67 22.95 1.37
CA GLU A 248 6.30 23.33 1.74
C GLU A 248 5.31 22.62 0.83
N ILE A 249 4.08 22.47 1.32
CA ILE A 249 2.97 21.84 0.59
C ILE A 249 2.14 22.94 -0.07
N VAL A 250 1.86 22.77 -1.35
CA VAL A 250 0.86 23.57 -2.09
C VAL A 250 -0.31 22.65 -2.43
N ILE A 251 -1.49 23.05 -2.00
CA ILE A 251 -2.74 22.34 -2.28
C ILE A 251 -3.35 22.93 -3.55
N PRO A 252 -3.51 22.12 -4.63
CA PRO A 252 -4.11 22.62 -5.87
C PRO A 252 -5.61 22.87 -5.70
N SER A 253 -6.19 23.72 -6.55
CA SER A 253 -7.61 24.08 -6.52
C SER A 253 -8.58 22.90 -6.73
N ILE A 254 -8.11 21.87 -7.42
CA ILE A 254 -8.78 20.58 -7.62
C ILE A 254 -7.75 19.49 -7.41
N SER A 255 -8.13 18.46 -6.66
CA SER A 255 -7.37 17.24 -6.54
C SER A 255 -8.30 16.02 -6.66
N ILE A 256 -7.84 14.85 -6.26
CA ILE A 256 -8.59 13.61 -6.39
C ILE A 256 -8.72 12.92 -5.03
N LEU A 257 -9.88 12.31 -4.77
CA LEU A 257 -10.08 11.42 -3.65
C LEU A 257 -9.39 10.08 -3.98
N ALA A 258 -8.20 9.91 -3.44
CA ALA A 258 -7.48 8.66 -3.59
C ALA A 258 -7.95 7.65 -2.54
N GLU A 259 -8.48 6.53 -3.00
CA GLU A 259 -9.08 5.46 -2.20
C GLU A 259 -8.26 4.18 -2.33
N PRO A 260 -7.23 3.99 -1.47
CA PRO A 260 -6.48 2.73 -1.43
C PRO A 260 -7.40 1.57 -1.08
N SER A 261 -7.22 0.46 -1.78
CA SER A 261 -8.09 -0.71 -1.64
C SER A 261 -7.38 -1.85 -0.92
N VAL A 262 -8.12 -2.56 -0.06
CA VAL A 262 -7.63 -3.71 0.67
C VAL A 262 -8.45 -4.95 0.35
N ALA A 263 -7.81 -6.12 0.27
CA ALA A 263 -8.51 -7.38 0.02
C ALA A 263 -7.77 -8.58 0.61
N ILE A 264 -8.52 -9.62 0.92
CA ILE A 264 -8.01 -10.95 1.27
C ILE A 264 -7.60 -11.68 -0.02
N VAL A 265 -6.47 -12.36 0.00
CA VAL A 265 -6.06 -13.24 -1.10
C VAL A 265 -6.59 -14.66 -0.80
N ASP A 266 -7.83 -14.90 -1.18
CA ASP A 266 -8.62 -16.07 -0.79
C ASP A 266 -7.90 -17.41 -0.96
N LYS A 267 -7.28 -17.64 -2.12
CA LYS A 267 -6.59 -18.90 -2.40
C LYS A 267 -5.38 -19.11 -1.49
N VAL A 268 -4.72 -18.05 -1.05
CA VAL A 268 -3.56 -18.13 -0.16
C VAL A 268 -4.01 -18.38 1.28
N VAL A 269 -4.97 -17.60 1.78
CA VAL A 269 -5.44 -17.77 3.17
C VAL A 269 -6.10 -19.10 3.41
N ASP A 270 -6.84 -19.65 2.43
CA ASP A 270 -7.44 -20.97 2.52
C ASP A 270 -6.38 -22.08 2.54
N LYS A 271 -5.37 -21.97 1.68
CA LYS A 271 -4.23 -22.90 1.66
C LYS A 271 -3.43 -22.87 2.97
N ARG A 272 -3.28 -21.69 3.55
CA ARG A 272 -2.44 -21.47 4.76
C ARG A 272 -3.22 -21.59 6.06
N GLY A 273 -4.56 -21.62 6.03
CA GLY A 273 -5.41 -21.58 7.23
C GLY A 273 -5.34 -20.25 7.99
N THR A 274 -5.07 -19.15 7.29
CA THR A 274 -4.88 -17.80 7.89
C THR A 274 -6.08 -16.88 7.67
N ARG A 275 -7.20 -17.38 7.18
CA ARG A 275 -8.38 -16.55 6.84
C ARG A 275 -8.89 -15.71 8.01
N GLU A 276 -9.03 -16.30 9.20
CA GLU A 276 -9.48 -15.56 10.40
C GLU A 276 -8.53 -14.41 10.73
N LEU A 277 -7.23 -14.69 10.72
CA LEU A 277 -6.19 -13.69 10.97
C LEU A 277 -6.19 -12.57 9.92
N ALA A 278 -6.29 -12.92 8.63
CA ALA A 278 -6.33 -11.95 7.53
C ALA A 278 -7.59 -11.08 7.57
N THR A 279 -8.74 -11.69 7.86
CA THR A 279 -10.02 -10.97 8.02
C THR A 279 -9.93 -9.97 9.19
N GLU A 280 -9.42 -10.40 10.34
CA GLU A 280 -9.27 -9.51 11.50
C GLU A 280 -8.25 -8.39 11.22
N TYR A 281 -7.14 -8.72 10.52
CA TYR A 281 -6.13 -7.74 10.14
C TYR A 281 -6.73 -6.60 9.30
N LEU A 282 -7.58 -6.91 8.34
CA LEU A 282 -8.22 -5.88 7.51
C LEU A 282 -9.38 -5.18 8.24
N ASN A 283 -10.17 -5.89 9.04
CA ASN A 283 -11.24 -5.29 9.84
C ASN A 283 -10.71 -4.28 10.87
N TYR A 284 -9.59 -4.57 11.50
CA TYR A 284 -9.00 -3.69 12.51
C TYR A 284 -8.54 -2.34 11.95
N LEU A 285 -8.32 -2.21 10.63
CA LEU A 285 -8.07 -0.93 9.96
C LEU A 285 -9.25 0.06 10.13
N TYR A 286 -10.48 -0.45 10.30
CA TYR A 286 -11.70 0.35 10.47
C TYR A 286 -12.03 0.64 11.94
N SER A 287 -11.30 0.06 12.90
CA SER A 287 -11.43 0.38 14.32
C SER A 287 -10.94 1.79 14.61
N ASP A 288 -11.36 2.37 15.73
CA ASP A 288 -10.88 3.68 16.16
C ASP A 288 -9.34 3.72 16.25
N ASP A 289 -8.72 2.67 16.79
CA ASP A 289 -7.25 2.56 16.85
C ASP A 289 -6.62 2.55 15.46
N GLY A 290 -7.15 1.73 14.54
CA GLY A 290 -6.71 1.68 13.14
C GLY A 290 -6.83 3.04 12.45
N GLN A 291 -7.94 3.74 12.66
CA GLN A 291 -8.20 5.06 12.11
C GLN A 291 -7.26 6.14 12.70
N HIS A 292 -6.99 6.09 13.99
CA HIS A 292 -5.99 6.97 14.61
C HIS A 292 -4.56 6.67 14.12
N ILE A 293 -4.21 5.41 13.85
CA ILE A 293 -2.92 5.07 13.26
C ILE A 293 -2.83 5.60 11.83
N ALA A 294 -3.89 5.47 11.04
CA ALA A 294 -3.94 6.05 9.70
C ALA A 294 -3.70 7.57 9.75
N ALA A 295 -4.41 8.30 10.61
CA ALA A 295 -4.23 9.74 10.77
C ALA A 295 -2.81 10.15 11.21
N LYS A 296 -2.24 9.45 12.20
CA LYS A 296 -0.86 9.69 12.68
C LYS A 296 0.21 9.43 11.61
N ASN A 297 -0.14 8.66 10.57
CA ASN A 297 0.71 8.42 9.41
C ASN A 297 0.23 9.23 8.18
N HIS A 298 -0.52 10.31 8.44
CA HIS A 298 -0.95 11.30 7.46
C HIS A 298 -1.89 10.76 6.36
N TYR A 299 -2.60 9.66 6.64
CA TYR A 299 -3.74 9.24 5.84
C TYR A 299 -5.02 9.80 6.44
N ARG A 300 -5.94 10.23 5.60
CA ARG A 300 -7.23 10.76 6.01
C ARG A 300 -8.12 9.62 6.52
N PRO A 301 -8.47 9.58 7.82
CA PRO A 301 -9.38 8.57 8.34
C PRO A 301 -10.73 8.63 7.63
N SER A 302 -11.34 7.48 7.41
CA SER A 302 -12.72 7.39 6.94
C SER A 302 -13.74 7.75 8.02
N ASN A 303 -13.36 7.59 9.31
CA ASN A 303 -14.14 8.06 10.44
C ASN A 303 -14.02 9.57 10.59
N LYS A 304 -15.09 10.31 10.24
CA LYS A 304 -15.10 11.77 10.27
C LYS A 304 -14.82 12.34 11.68
N ALA A 305 -15.32 11.70 12.73
CA ALA A 305 -15.09 12.18 14.11
C ALA A 305 -13.61 12.11 14.50
N ILE A 306 -12.86 11.15 13.93
CA ILE A 306 -11.41 11.06 14.09
C ILE A 306 -10.73 12.06 13.17
N LEU A 307 -11.12 12.15 11.89
CA LEU A 307 -10.56 13.11 10.95
C LEU A 307 -10.60 14.55 11.49
N ASP A 308 -11.70 14.95 12.12
CA ASP A 308 -11.89 16.31 12.67
C ASP A 308 -10.91 16.66 13.82
N GLN A 309 -10.26 15.67 14.41
CA GLN A 309 -9.25 15.86 15.45
C GLN A 309 -7.87 16.23 14.89
N TYR A 310 -7.62 15.94 13.60
CA TYR A 310 -6.34 16.16 12.92
C TYR A 310 -6.43 17.39 12.02
N LYS A 311 -5.91 18.52 12.52
CA LYS A 311 -6.02 19.84 11.86
C LYS A 311 -5.11 20.03 10.66
N GLU A 312 -4.20 19.10 10.42
CA GLU A 312 -3.29 19.11 9.28
C GLU A 312 -4.00 18.85 7.95
N PHE A 313 -5.12 18.13 7.98
CA PHE A 313 -5.89 17.84 6.76
C PHE A 313 -6.80 19.01 6.39
N ASP A 314 -6.53 19.64 5.25
CA ASP A 314 -7.50 20.60 4.68
C ASP A 314 -8.72 19.84 4.15
N GLN A 315 -9.87 20.06 4.80
CA GLN A 315 -11.12 19.43 4.41
C GLN A 315 -11.89 20.22 3.34
N ASN A 316 -11.38 21.40 2.92
CA ASN A 316 -12.01 22.23 1.89
C ASN A 316 -11.45 21.97 0.49
N VAL A 317 -10.53 21.00 0.34
CA VAL A 317 -9.98 20.62 -0.97
C VAL A 317 -11.11 20.09 -1.85
N ASN A 318 -11.22 20.59 -3.07
CA ASN A 318 -12.17 20.09 -4.05
C ASN A 318 -11.65 18.75 -4.62
N LEU A 319 -12.16 17.64 -4.09
CA LEU A 319 -11.77 16.29 -4.44
C LEU A 319 -12.73 15.69 -5.47
N ILE A 320 -12.20 15.27 -6.59
CA ILE A 320 -12.92 14.52 -7.62
C ILE A 320 -12.76 13.02 -7.32
N SER A 321 -13.85 12.27 -7.36
CA SER A 321 -13.79 10.81 -7.17
C SER A 321 -13.54 10.05 -8.47
N ILE A 322 -13.21 8.77 -8.38
CA ILE A 322 -12.97 7.91 -9.55
C ILE A 322 -14.23 7.70 -10.39
N GLU A 323 -15.43 7.85 -9.82
CA GLU A 323 -16.72 7.77 -10.53
C GLU A 323 -16.84 8.84 -11.61
N HIS A 324 -16.20 10.00 -11.45
CA HIS A 324 -16.11 11.02 -12.50
C HIS A 324 -15.54 10.44 -13.80
N PHE A 325 -14.62 9.52 -13.71
CA PHE A 325 -13.99 8.83 -14.84
C PHE A 325 -14.75 7.56 -15.26
N GLY A 326 -15.88 7.26 -14.61
CA GLY A 326 -16.68 6.06 -14.83
C GLY A 326 -16.12 4.80 -14.16
N GLY A 327 -15.39 4.97 -13.06
CA GLY A 327 -14.74 3.91 -12.30
C GLY A 327 -13.39 3.49 -12.85
N TRP A 328 -12.70 2.61 -12.11
CA TRP A 328 -11.32 2.24 -12.45
C TRP A 328 -11.17 1.50 -13.76
N ASP A 329 -12.09 0.60 -14.12
CA ASP A 329 -11.99 -0.17 -15.37
C ASP A 329 -12.02 0.76 -16.59
N LYS A 330 -12.91 1.75 -16.58
CA LYS A 330 -13.00 2.73 -17.66
C LYS A 330 -11.80 3.67 -17.67
N ALA A 331 -11.40 4.19 -16.50
CA ALA A 331 -10.23 5.06 -16.38
C ALA A 331 -8.95 4.36 -16.87
N GLN A 332 -8.74 3.10 -16.47
CA GLN A 332 -7.61 2.29 -16.91
C GLN A 332 -7.65 2.05 -18.42
N GLY A 333 -8.79 1.62 -18.96
CA GLY A 333 -8.97 1.35 -20.39
C GLY A 333 -8.71 2.59 -21.24
N THR A 334 -9.21 3.74 -20.82
CA THR A 334 -9.08 5.01 -21.55
C THR A 334 -7.68 5.58 -21.47
N HIS A 335 -7.08 5.61 -20.27
CA HIS A 335 -5.88 6.41 -20.04
C HIS A 335 -4.60 5.57 -19.97
N PHE A 336 -4.61 4.37 -19.39
CA PHE A 336 -3.39 3.68 -18.96
C PHE A 336 -3.13 2.34 -19.64
N SER A 337 -4.11 1.76 -20.33
CA SER A 337 -3.92 0.55 -21.13
C SER A 337 -2.92 0.77 -22.26
N ASN A 338 -2.41 -0.30 -22.83
CA ASN A 338 -1.52 -0.19 -23.99
C ASN A 338 -2.24 0.50 -25.15
N GLY A 339 -1.64 1.57 -25.66
CA GLY A 339 -2.25 2.45 -26.65
C GLY A 339 -3.27 3.45 -26.10
N GLY A 340 -3.48 3.49 -24.77
CA GLY A 340 -4.30 4.49 -24.10
C GLY A 340 -3.75 5.91 -24.22
N ILE A 341 -4.51 6.89 -23.68
CA ILE A 341 -4.16 8.31 -23.87
C ILE A 341 -2.75 8.61 -23.35
N PHE A 342 -2.33 8.02 -22.22
CA PHE A 342 -0.98 8.24 -21.70
C PHE A 342 0.11 7.84 -22.71
N ASP A 343 -0.03 6.70 -23.39
CA ASP A 343 0.94 6.26 -24.40
C ASP A 343 0.96 7.17 -25.62
N GLN A 344 -0.19 7.77 -25.98
CA GLN A 344 -0.31 8.68 -27.12
C GLN A 344 0.35 10.04 -26.87
N ILE A 345 0.35 10.52 -25.63
CA ILE A 345 0.85 11.85 -25.27
C ILE A 345 2.29 11.83 -24.73
N TYR A 346 2.72 10.71 -24.16
CA TYR A 346 4.04 10.56 -23.57
C TYR A 346 5.03 10.06 -24.61
N GLU A 347 5.83 10.98 -25.16
CA GLU A 347 6.96 10.66 -25.98
C GLU A 347 8.19 10.46 -25.07
N LYS A 348 8.78 9.25 -25.07
CA LYS A 348 10.06 9.03 -24.38
C LYS A 348 11.10 9.99 -24.93
N LYS A 349 11.70 10.75 -24.01
CA LYS A 349 12.87 11.59 -24.30
C LYS A 349 14.11 10.75 -24.47
#